data_925db3de4a34c03dcccc40014a8907c7
#
_entry.id   925db3de4a34c03dcccc40014a8907c7
#
_cell.length_a   1.000
_cell.length_b   1.000
_cell.length_c   1.000
_cell.angle_alpha   90.00
_cell.angle_beta   90.00
_cell.angle_gamma   90.00
#
_symmetry.space_group_name_H-M   'P 1'
#
loop_
_entity.id
_entity.type
_entity.pdbx_description
1 polymer ?
#
loop_
_entity_poly.entity_id
_entity_poly.type
_entity_poly.pdbx_seq_one_letter_code
_entity_poly.pdbx_strand_id
1 'polypeptide(L)'
;MDGFIRALVSVWTDSGFASLTWENIIMILVGLVLLYLAIAKDYEPLLLLPIAFGCIMANFPNTGFETDMGVMMAIGFGIKYEIFPPLIFMGVGAMTDFGPLIANPMTMLLGAAAQIGVFVALAGAMALGFNVQEAASIGIIGGADGPTAIYLTTKLAPHLLGAIAVAAYSYMSLVPLIQPPIMKLCTTKAQRSIKMVNLRPVTRFEKVVFPIVVAIVVSLLLPPVAALMGCLCLGNLFEVSGVTARLSDTAQNALCNIVTIFLATGTGLTMTGDKFLNVRTLEIIFLGLVAFAAGTAGGVLFGQVMRIATHNKVNPLIGSAGVSAVPMAARVSQIVGLKDNPSNYLLMQAMGPNVAGVIGTAVAAGTMLAQFGG
;
A
#
# COMPACT_ATOMS: atom_id res chain seq x y z
N MET A 1 -6.89 52.96 25.13
CA MET A 1 -7.22 51.65 25.74
C MET A 1 -8.18 50.83 24.89
N ASP A 2 -9.22 51.42 24.32
CA ASP A 2 -10.22 50.69 23.51
C ASP A 2 -9.67 50.02 22.25
N GLY A 3 -8.70 50.65 21.59
CA GLY A 3 -8.05 50.02 20.41
C GLY A 3 -7.24 48.78 20.75
N PHE A 4 -6.54 48.78 21.89
CA PHE A 4 -5.76 47.64 22.36
C PHE A 4 -6.66 46.50 22.84
N ILE A 5 -7.75 46.82 23.53
CA ILE A 5 -8.74 45.83 23.97
C ILE A 5 -9.42 45.18 22.74
N ARG A 6 -9.80 45.99 21.74
CA ARG A 6 -10.36 45.46 20.47
C ARG A 6 -9.38 44.57 19.73
N ALA A 7 -8.10 44.95 19.68
CA ALA A 7 -7.07 44.12 19.05
C ALA A 7 -6.87 42.76 19.78
N LEU A 8 -6.91 42.78 21.13
CA LEU A 8 -6.86 41.50 21.90
C LEU A 8 -8.10 40.64 21.71
N VAL A 9 -9.27 41.27 21.64
CA VAL A 9 -10.53 40.54 21.37
C VAL A 9 -10.52 39.99 19.95
N SER A 10 -10.04 40.74 18.94
CA SER A 10 -9.96 40.21 17.56
C SER A 10 -8.98 39.06 17.44
N VAL A 11 -7.84 39.08 18.11
CA VAL A 11 -6.90 37.93 18.16
C VAL A 11 -7.58 36.69 18.71
N TRP A 12 -8.43 36.81 19.70
CA TRP A 12 -9.18 35.67 20.24
C TRP A 12 -10.31 35.23 19.31
N THR A 13 -11.14 36.17 18.83
CA THR A 13 -12.29 35.85 17.95
C THR A 13 -11.86 35.29 16.61
N ASP A 14 -10.72 35.76 16.08
CA ASP A 14 -10.17 35.29 14.79
C ASP A 14 -9.26 34.06 14.97
N SER A 15 -8.98 33.66 16.22
CA SER A 15 -8.18 32.45 16.49
C SER A 15 -8.93 31.16 16.17
N GLY A 16 -8.18 30.13 15.79
CA GLY A 16 -8.73 28.79 15.61
C GLY A 16 -9.38 28.23 16.88
N PHE A 17 -8.98 28.68 18.08
CA PHE A 17 -9.60 28.23 19.34
C PHE A 17 -11.07 28.63 19.46
N ALA A 18 -11.44 29.83 19.01
CA ALA A 18 -12.83 30.30 19.06
C ALA A 18 -13.73 29.54 18.04
N SER A 19 -13.17 28.98 17.00
CA SER A 19 -13.87 28.30 15.91
C SER A 19 -13.77 26.76 15.98
N LEU A 20 -13.17 26.20 17.04
CA LEU A 20 -13.01 24.75 17.21
C LEU A 20 -14.36 24.05 17.35
N THR A 21 -14.63 23.10 16.47
CA THR A 21 -15.80 22.21 16.55
C THR A 21 -15.44 20.87 17.22
N TRP A 22 -16.45 20.12 17.63
CA TRP A 22 -16.24 18.78 18.16
C TRP A 22 -15.55 17.84 17.17
N GLU A 23 -15.91 17.94 15.90
CA GLU A 23 -15.30 17.16 14.84
C GLU A 23 -13.81 17.47 14.72
N ASN A 24 -13.41 18.76 14.78
CA ASN A 24 -12.00 19.13 14.77
C ASN A 24 -11.23 18.51 15.95
N ILE A 25 -11.79 18.61 17.17
CA ILE A 25 -11.17 18.04 18.37
C ILE A 25 -10.98 16.54 18.23
N ILE A 26 -12.02 15.81 17.80
CA ILE A 26 -11.95 14.36 17.60
C ILE A 26 -10.88 14.02 16.57
N MET A 27 -10.83 14.73 15.44
CA MET A 27 -9.83 14.45 14.39
C MET A 27 -8.41 14.79 14.82
N ILE A 28 -8.20 15.85 15.61
CA ILE A 28 -6.90 16.15 16.23
C ILE A 28 -6.50 14.98 17.17
N LEU A 29 -7.43 14.46 17.97
CA LEU A 29 -7.17 13.28 18.81
C LEU A 29 -6.85 12.03 17.98
N VAL A 30 -7.59 11.80 16.89
CA VAL A 30 -7.26 10.71 15.93
C VAL A 30 -5.84 10.89 15.39
N GLY A 31 -5.46 12.09 14.96
CA GLY A 31 -4.10 12.38 14.50
C GLY A 31 -3.05 12.13 15.59
N LEU A 32 -3.31 12.50 16.84
CA LEU A 32 -2.41 12.23 17.98
C LEU A 32 -2.27 10.72 18.25
N VAL A 33 -3.35 9.95 18.15
CA VAL A 33 -3.30 8.48 18.26
C VAL A 33 -2.47 7.87 17.14
N LEU A 34 -2.66 8.32 15.89
CA LEU A 34 -1.85 7.87 14.77
C LEU A 34 -0.37 8.23 14.94
N LEU A 35 -0.05 9.43 15.45
CA LEU A 35 1.32 9.80 15.81
C LEU A 35 1.91 8.87 16.88
N TYR A 36 1.13 8.57 17.91
CA TYR A 36 1.57 7.63 18.95
C TYR A 36 1.86 6.25 18.38
N LEU A 37 1.01 5.74 17.48
CA LEU A 37 1.22 4.45 16.82
C LEU A 37 2.48 4.47 15.94
N ALA A 38 2.71 5.56 15.20
CA ALA A 38 3.89 5.72 14.37
C ALA A 38 5.19 5.78 15.20
N ILE A 39 5.21 6.60 16.28
CA ILE A 39 6.43 6.90 17.03
C ILE A 39 6.72 5.84 18.10
N ALA A 40 5.69 5.42 18.88
CA ALA A 40 5.88 4.53 20.02
C ALA A 40 5.70 3.04 19.68
N LYS A 41 5.06 2.72 18.55
CA LYS A 41 4.79 1.35 18.11
C LYS A 41 5.47 0.98 16.80
N ASP A 42 6.23 1.90 16.19
CA ASP A 42 6.91 1.71 14.91
C ASP A 42 5.97 1.23 13.77
N TYR A 43 4.70 1.70 13.79
CA TYR A 43 3.72 1.37 12.76
C TYR A 43 3.95 2.22 11.53
N GLU A 44 4.71 1.68 10.55
CA GLU A 44 5.06 2.30 9.28
C GLU A 44 5.36 3.82 9.41
N PRO A 45 6.38 4.20 10.23
CA PRO A 45 6.57 5.60 10.65
C PRO A 45 6.82 6.55 9.48
N LEU A 46 7.42 6.06 8.39
CA LEU A 46 7.69 6.88 7.21
C LEU A 46 6.43 7.43 6.53
N LEU A 47 5.32 6.72 6.65
CA LEU A 47 4.03 7.08 6.05
C LEU A 47 3.03 7.58 7.09
N LEU A 48 2.88 6.84 8.19
CA LEU A 48 1.84 7.14 9.17
C LEU A 48 2.09 8.44 9.92
N LEU A 49 3.36 8.80 10.18
CA LEU A 49 3.70 10.04 10.87
C LEU A 49 3.31 11.29 10.05
N PRO A 50 3.70 11.45 8.77
CA PRO A 50 3.26 12.60 7.99
C PRO A 50 1.74 12.59 7.69
N ILE A 51 1.08 11.43 7.54
CA ILE A 51 -0.38 11.33 7.44
C ILE A 51 -1.03 11.88 8.71
N ALA A 52 -0.59 11.43 9.88
CA ALA A 52 -1.12 11.84 11.17
C ALA A 52 -0.94 13.35 11.40
N PHE A 53 0.23 13.88 11.08
CA PHE A 53 0.49 15.31 11.21
C PHE A 53 -0.35 16.14 10.23
N GLY A 54 -0.48 15.67 8.97
CA GLY A 54 -1.39 16.27 7.98
C GLY A 54 -2.84 16.29 8.45
N CYS A 55 -3.31 15.20 9.06
CA CYS A 55 -4.64 15.11 9.67
C CYS A 55 -4.85 16.17 10.78
N ILE A 56 -3.87 16.35 11.67
CA ILE A 56 -3.93 17.39 12.71
C ILE A 56 -4.03 18.77 12.07
N MET A 57 -3.19 19.06 11.08
CA MET A 57 -3.18 20.36 10.40
C MET A 57 -4.49 20.66 9.66
N ALA A 58 -5.08 19.65 9.00
CA ALA A 58 -6.34 19.78 8.28
C ALA A 58 -7.52 20.16 9.19
N ASN A 59 -7.42 19.87 10.47
CA ASN A 59 -8.48 20.10 11.45
C ASN A 59 -8.21 21.33 12.36
N PHE A 60 -7.26 22.20 11.99
CA PHE A 60 -7.11 23.51 12.61
C PHE A 60 -8.02 24.53 11.91
N PRO A 61 -9.02 25.10 12.60
CA PRO A 61 -9.89 26.10 11.98
C PRO A 61 -9.13 27.39 11.64
N ASN A 62 -9.65 28.15 10.67
CA ASN A 62 -9.15 29.46 10.26
C ASN A 62 -7.70 29.51 9.75
N THR A 63 -7.10 28.37 9.40
CA THR A 63 -5.70 28.31 8.93
C THR A 63 -5.51 28.70 7.47
N GLY A 64 -6.60 28.75 6.70
CA GLY A 64 -6.54 29.03 5.27
C GLY A 64 -5.89 27.91 4.43
N PHE A 65 -5.71 26.70 4.97
CA PHE A 65 -5.20 25.57 4.21
C PHE A 65 -6.12 25.14 3.06
N GLU A 66 -7.39 25.54 3.11
CA GLU A 66 -8.38 25.31 2.06
C GLU A 66 -8.33 26.38 0.94
N THR A 67 -7.52 27.43 1.10
CA THR A 67 -7.43 28.51 0.12
C THR A 67 -6.55 28.11 -1.07
N ASP A 68 -6.89 28.61 -2.26
CA ASP A 68 -6.28 28.27 -3.55
C ASP A 68 -4.79 28.65 -3.72
N MET A 69 -4.09 29.05 -2.67
CA MET A 69 -2.69 29.48 -2.75
C MET A 69 -1.86 28.98 -1.57
N GLY A 70 -0.75 28.29 -1.87
CA GLY A 70 0.21 27.88 -0.85
C GLY A 70 0.79 26.47 -1.03
N VAL A 71 1.65 26.09 -0.09
CA VAL A 71 2.34 24.79 -0.10
C VAL A 71 1.37 23.61 -0.09
N MET A 72 0.24 23.73 0.63
CA MET A 72 -0.76 22.68 0.72
C MET A 72 -1.51 22.46 -0.60
N MET A 73 -1.76 23.50 -1.37
CA MET A 73 -2.28 23.37 -2.73
C MET A 73 -1.28 22.69 -3.65
N ALA A 74 0.02 23.02 -3.56
CA ALA A 74 1.06 22.38 -4.35
C ALA A 74 1.17 20.88 -4.04
N ILE A 75 1.04 20.48 -2.77
CA ILE A 75 0.96 19.08 -2.36
C ILE A 75 -0.31 18.42 -2.91
N GLY A 76 -1.46 19.07 -2.76
CA GLY A 76 -2.73 18.60 -3.31
C GLY A 76 -2.71 18.42 -4.83
N PHE A 77 -2.00 19.29 -5.55
CA PHE A 77 -1.80 19.18 -6.99
C PHE A 77 -1.10 17.86 -7.36
N GLY A 78 -0.02 17.51 -6.68
CA GLY A 78 0.71 16.25 -6.94
C GLY A 78 -0.12 14.99 -6.67
N ILE A 79 -1.09 15.05 -5.75
CA ILE A 79 -2.05 13.98 -5.50
C ILE A 79 -3.11 13.97 -6.61
N LYS A 80 -3.74 15.13 -6.87
CA LYS A 80 -4.83 15.27 -7.86
C LYS A 80 -4.41 14.86 -9.28
N TYR A 81 -3.17 15.17 -9.66
CA TYR A 81 -2.61 14.81 -10.97
C TYR A 81 -1.81 13.50 -10.96
N GLU A 82 -1.90 12.72 -9.89
CA GLU A 82 -1.32 11.38 -9.75
C GLU A 82 0.19 11.31 -10.01
N ILE A 83 0.91 12.37 -9.66
CA ILE A 83 2.36 12.46 -9.84
C ILE A 83 3.09 11.55 -8.84
N PHE A 84 2.62 11.53 -7.59
CA PHE A 84 3.34 10.87 -6.49
C PHE A 84 3.32 9.34 -6.54
N PRO A 85 2.19 8.65 -6.81
CA PRO A 85 2.17 7.19 -6.80
C PRO A 85 3.13 6.57 -7.83
N PRO A 86 3.19 7.01 -9.10
CA PRO A 86 4.18 6.50 -10.05
C PRO A 86 5.63 6.74 -9.62
N LEU A 87 5.94 7.89 -9.01
CA LEU A 87 7.29 8.17 -8.52
C LEU A 87 7.69 7.29 -7.33
N ILE A 88 6.76 6.96 -6.42
CA ILE A 88 7.00 5.96 -5.37
C ILE A 88 7.24 4.59 -6.00
N PHE A 89 6.45 4.21 -7.00
CA PHE A 89 6.67 2.95 -7.74
C PHE A 89 8.04 2.88 -8.40
N MET A 90 8.60 4.01 -8.86
CA MET A 90 9.98 4.07 -9.34
C MET A 90 10.99 3.72 -8.23
N GLY A 91 10.83 4.28 -7.03
CA GLY A 91 11.65 3.94 -5.88
C GLY A 91 11.49 2.47 -5.47
N VAL A 92 10.25 1.98 -5.39
CA VAL A 92 9.95 0.57 -5.09
C VAL A 92 10.56 -0.35 -6.15
N GLY A 93 10.48 0.01 -7.43
CA GLY A 93 11.09 -0.74 -8.53
C GLY A 93 12.61 -0.86 -8.39
N ALA A 94 13.28 0.25 -8.02
CA ALA A 94 14.72 0.26 -7.79
C ALA A 94 15.13 -0.58 -6.57
N MET A 95 14.27 -0.71 -5.56
CA MET A 95 14.50 -1.58 -4.39
C MET A 95 14.11 -3.04 -4.63
N THR A 96 13.41 -3.34 -5.72
CA THR A 96 12.82 -4.68 -5.98
C THR A 96 13.78 -5.55 -6.79
N ASP A 97 14.09 -6.76 -6.29
CA ASP A 97 14.77 -7.79 -7.08
C ASP A 97 13.75 -8.73 -7.73
N PHE A 98 13.61 -8.65 -9.05
CA PHE A 98 12.79 -9.57 -9.84
C PHE A 98 13.43 -10.99 -10.00
N GLY A 99 14.67 -11.16 -9.59
CA GLY A 99 15.38 -12.42 -9.72
C GLY A 99 14.62 -13.65 -9.21
N PRO A 100 14.07 -13.62 -7.98
CA PRO A 100 13.28 -14.74 -7.45
C PRO A 100 12.04 -15.08 -8.30
N LEU A 101 11.37 -14.08 -8.84
CA LEU A 101 10.21 -14.27 -9.73
C LEU A 101 10.62 -14.87 -11.08
N ILE A 102 11.72 -14.38 -11.66
CA ILE A 102 12.28 -14.88 -12.93
C ILE A 102 12.78 -16.33 -12.75
N ALA A 103 13.40 -16.62 -11.60
CA ALA A 103 13.90 -17.97 -11.29
C ALA A 103 12.77 -18.99 -11.16
N ASN A 104 11.61 -18.58 -10.64
CA ASN A 104 10.43 -19.43 -10.46
C ASN A 104 9.13 -18.71 -10.87
N PRO A 105 8.81 -18.62 -12.19
CA PRO A 105 7.63 -17.92 -12.69
C PRO A 105 6.29 -18.44 -12.15
N MET A 106 6.24 -19.69 -11.69
CA MET A 106 5.04 -20.27 -11.08
C MET A 106 4.57 -19.50 -9.85
N THR A 107 5.45 -18.72 -9.21
CA THR A 107 5.12 -17.86 -8.07
C THR A 107 4.24 -16.68 -8.45
N MET A 108 4.12 -16.33 -9.74
CA MET A 108 3.13 -15.36 -10.23
C MET A 108 1.69 -15.76 -9.86
N LEU A 109 1.41 -17.05 -9.90
CA LEU A 109 0.09 -17.59 -9.54
C LEU A 109 -0.25 -17.34 -8.06
N LEU A 110 0.75 -17.30 -7.17
CA LEU A 110 0.56 -16.99 -5.75
C LEU A 110 0.25 -15.51 -5.55
N GLY A 111 0.91 -14.62 -6.29
CA GLY A 111 0.57 -13.19 -6.32
C GLY A 111 -0.84 -12.94 -6.85
N ALA A 112 -1.22 -13.64 -7.93
CA ALA A 112 -2.57 -13.57 -8.48
C ALA A 112 -3.63 -14.10 -7.49
N ALA A 113 -3.36 -15.22 -6.81
CA ALA A 113 -4.26 -15.80 -5.81
C ALA A 113 -4.47 -14.90 -4.60
N ALA A 114 -3.46 -14.13 -4.19
CA ALA A 114 -3.59 -13.16 -3.11
C ALA A 114 -4.53 -11.99 -3.47
N GLN A 115 -4.75 -11.71 -4.76
CA GLN A 115 -5.71 -10.69 -5.19
C GLN A 115 -7.17 -11.06 -4.86
N ILE A 116 -7.44 -12.28 -4.39
CA ILE A 116 -8.77 -12.65 -3.89
C ILE A 116 -9.23 -11.69 -2.77
N GLY A 117 -8.30 -11.13 -1.99
CA GLY A 117 -8.58 -10.10 -1.00
C GLY A 117 -9.20 -8.84 -1.61
N VAL A 118 -8.74 -8.43 -2.78
CA VAL A 118 -9.28 -7.27 -3.52
C VAL A 118 -10.74 -7.52 -3.88
N PHE A 119 -11.04 -8.69 -4.44
CA PHE A 119 -12.40 -9.04 -4.87
C PHE A 119 -13.35 -9.28 -3.69
N VAL A 120 -12.86 -9.83 -2.58
CA VAL A 120 -13.65 -10.01 -1.35
C VAL A 120 -14.05 -8.65 -0.78
N ALA A 121 -13.13 -7.68 -0.72
CA ALA A 121 -13.45 -6.35 -0.24
C ALA A 121 -14.37 -5.58 -1.19
N LEU A 122 -14.17 -5.70 -2.51
CA LEU A 122 -15.05 -5.12 -3.52
C LEU A 122 -16.48 -5.65 -3.36
N ALA A 123 -16.65 -6.97 -3.29
CA ALA A 123 -17.96 -7.58 -3.10
C ALA A 123 -18.58 -7.19 -1.74
N GLY A 124 -17.79 -7.16 -0.68
CA GLY A 124 -18.23 -6.73 0.65
C GLY A 124 -18.68 -5.26 0.66
N ALA A 125 -17.94 -4.36 0.01
CA ALA A 125 -18.31 -2.95 -0.11
C ALA A 125 -19.60 -2.77 -0.90
N MET A 126 -19.77 -3.48 -2.00
CA MET A 126 -21.03 -3.48 -2.76
C MET A 126 -22.21 -3.99 -1.91
N ALA A 127 -22.00 -5.04 -1.10
CA ALA A 127 -23.02 -5.57 -0.19
C ALA A 127 -23.41 -4.59 0.93
N LEU A 128 -22.49 -3.71 1.34
CA LEU A 128 -22.76 -2.62 2.30
C LEU A 128 -23.35 -1.38 1.65
N GLY A 129 -23.63 -1.41 0.33
CA GLY A 129 -24.29 -0.33 -0.39
C GLY A 129 -23.38 0.81 -0.82
N PHE A 130 -22.06 0.59 -0.92
CA PHE A 130 -21.15 1.48 -1.64
C PHE A 130 -21.41 1.38 -3.14
N ASN A 131 -21.25 2.50 -3.87
CA ASN A 131 -21.31 2.44 -5.32
C ASN A 131 -20.08 1.70 -5.89
N VAL A 132 -20.12 1.33 -7.16
CA VAL A 132 -19.10 0.48 -7.79
C VAL A 132 -17.71 1.13 -7.76
N GLN A 133 -17.62 2.45 -7.93
CA GLN A 133 -16.36 3.20 -7.91
C GLN A 133 -15.77 3.27 -6.49
N GLU A 134 -16.62 3.51 -5.49
CA GLU A 134 -16.24 3.43 -4.08
C GLU A 134 -15.82 2.02 -3.69
N ALA A 135 -16.61 1.02 -4.11
CA ALA A 135 -16.31 -0.39 -3.82
C ALA A 135 -14.99 -0.85 -4.46
N ALA A 136 -14.68 -0.40 -5.68
CA ALA A 136 -13.38 -0.66 -6.31
C ALA A 136 -12.22 -0.02 -5.52
N SER A 137 -12.42 1.23 -5.08
CA SER A 137 -11.43 1.94 -4.26
C SER A 137 -11.21 1.30 -2.89
N ILE A 138 -12.25 0.73 -2.29
CA ILE A 138 -12.14 -0.05 -1.05
C ILE A 138 -11.50 -1.41 -1.32
N GLY A 139 -11.90 -2.05 -2.42
CA GLY A 139 -11.40 -3.37 -2.83
C GLY A 139 -9.88 -3.43 -2.92
N ILE A 140 -9.27 -2.41 -3.52
CA ILE A 140 -7.82 -2.41 -3.78
C ILE A 140 -6.97 -2.44 -2.49
N ILE A 141 -7.53 -2.07 -1.33
CA ILE A 141 -6.86 -2.21 -0.02
C ILE A 141 -6.41 -3.67 0.20
N GLY A 142 -7.18 -4.63 -0.29
CA GLY A 142 -6.88 -6.06 -0.17
C GLY A 142 -5.60 -6.51 -0.87
N GLY A 143 -5.09 -5.72 -1.82
CA GLY A 143 -3.78 -5.95 -2.44
C GLY A 143 -2.60 -5.59 -1.53
N ALA A 144 -2.85 -4.84 -0.46
CA ALA A 144 -1.84 -4.32 0.48
C ALA A 144 -0.75 -3.46 -0.21
N ASP A 145 -1.18 -2.59 -1.10
CA ASP A 145 -0.33 -1.66 -1.88
C ASP A 145 -0.86 -0.23 -1.69
N GLY A 146 -0.23 0.51 -0.79
CA GLY A 146 -0.64 1.87 -0.46
C GLY A 146 -0.65 2.83 -1.65
N PRO A 147 0.45 2.96 -2.40
CA PRO A 147 0.52 3.82 -3.58
C PRO A 147 -0.52 3.48 -4.64
N THR A 148 -0.76 2.19 -4.93
CA THR A 148 -1.82 1.76 -5.86
C THR A 148 -3.21 2.10 -5.34
N ALA A 149 -3.44 1.93 -4.02
CA ALA A 149 -4.70 2.30 -3.41
C ALA A 149 -4.99 3.79 -3.54
N ILE A 150 -4.00 4.64 -3.31
CA ILE A 150 -4.12 6.09 -3.53
C ILE A 150 -4.38 6.41 -5.00
N TYR A 151 -3.61 5.80 -5.91
CA TYR A 151 -3.75 6.02 -7.35
C TYR A 151 -5.16 5.72 -7.86
N LEU A 152 -5.69 4.55 -7.48
CA LEU A 152 -7.04 4.15 -7.87
C LEU A 152 -8.11 5.04 -7.24
N THR A 153 -7.98 5.32 -5.93
CA THR A 153 -8.98 6.09 -5.19
C THR A 153 -9.05 7.54 -5.65
N THR A 154 -7.92 8.15 -5.99
CA THR A 154 -7.88 9.52 -6.53
C THR A 154 -8.71 9.64 -7.82
N LYS A 155 -8.76 8.58 -8.64
CA LYS A 155 -9.56 8.54 -9.87
C LYS A 155 -11.03 8.20 -9.64
N LEU A 156 -11.32 7.20 -8.82
CA LEU A 156 -12.66 6.63 -8.72
C LEU A 156 -13.49 7.22 -7.58
N ALA A 157 -12.87 7.52 -6.43
CA ALA A 157 -13.57 7.99 -5.22
C ALA A 157 -12.70 8.95 -4.38
N PRO A 158 -12.33 10.14 -4.91
CA PRO A 158 -11.41 11.07 -4.22
C PRO A 158 -11.85 11.45 -2.80
N HIS A 159 -13.14 11.47 -2.54
CA HIS A 159 -13.71 11.79 -1.22
C HIS A 159 -13.41 10.72 -0.15
N LEU A 160 -13.06 9.49 -0.54
CA LEU A 160 -12.66 8.40 0.38
C LEU A 160 -11.15 8.28 0.57
N LEU A 161 -10.36 9.15 -0.06
CA LEU A 161 -8.89 9.03 -0.12
C LEU A 161 -8.26 8.94 1.27
N GLY A 162 -8.66 9.79 2.21
CA GLY A 162 -8.13 9.78 3.58
C GLY A 162 -8.40 8.46 4.31
N ALA A 163 -9.65 7.99 4.27
CA ALA A 163 -10.06 6.75 4.93
C ALA A 163 -9.35 5.52 4.35
N ILE A 164 -9.28 5.45 3.00
CA ILE A 164 -8.63 4.32 2.30
C ILE A 164 -7.12 4.32 2.55
N ALA A 165 -6.47 5.48 2.54
CA ALA A 165 -5.03 5.56 2.79
C ALA A 165 -4.68 5.15 4.22
N VAL A 166 -5.43 5.63 5.22
CA VAL A 166 -5.23 5.22 6.63
C VAL A 166 -5.42 3.71 6.78
N ALA A 167 -6.48 3.16 6.20
CA ALA A 167 -6.73 1.72 6.22
C ALA A 167 -5.55 0.95 5.57
N ALA A 168 -5.19 1.30 4.33
CA ALA A 168 -4.14 0.61 3.57
C ALA A 168 -2.79 0.62 4.31
N TYR A 169 -2.33 1.78 4.77
CA TYR A 169 -1.03 1.89 5.43
C TYR A 169 -1.04 1.30 6.85
N SER A 170 -2.15 1.42 7.60
CA SER A 170 -2.26 0.77 8.89
C SER A 170 -2.18 -0.75 8.78
N TYR A 171 -2.83 -1.34 7.78
CA TYR A 171 -2.77 -2.79 7.58
C TYR A 171 -1.40 -3.26 7.08
N MET A 172 -0.71 -2.49 6.26
CA MET A 172 0.67 -2.79 5.88
C MET A 172 1.57 -2.90 7.13
N SER A 173 1.42 -1.99 8.08
CA SER A 173 2.16 -2.03 9.36
C SER A 173 1.80 -3.23 10.22
N LEU A 174 0.55 -3.68 10.14
CA LEU A 174 0.03 -4.81 10.92
C LEU A 174 0.29 -6.17 10.28
N VAL A 175 0.94 -6.24 9.11
CA VAL A 175 1.32 -7.49 8.42
C VAL A 175 1.94 -8.51 9.38
N PRO A 176 2.95 -8.18 10.20
CA PRO A 176 3.58 -9.13 11.11
C PRO A 176 2.64 -9.66 12.21
N LEU A 177 1.56 -8.96 12.48
CA LEU A 177 0.56 -9.34 13.49
C LEU A 177 -0.60 -10.13 12.88
N ILE A 178 -1.09 -9.71 11.70
CA ILE A 178 -2.30 -10.27 11.07
C ILE A 178 -1.98 -11.57 10.32
N GLN A 179 -0.88 -11.64 9.57
CA GLN A 179 -0.57 -12.79 8.73
C GLN A 179 -0.29 -14.08 9.51
N PRO A 180 0.54 -14.12 10.59
CA PRO A 180 0.92 -15.36 11.23
C PRO A 180 -0.25 -16.21 11.76
N PRO A 181 -1.30 -15.65 12.39
CA PRO A 181 -2.49 -16.41 12.79
C PRO A 181 -3.18 -17.07 11.58
N ILE A 182 -3.36 -16.34 10.49
CA ILE A 182 -4.02 -16.81 9.27
C ILE A 182 -3.21 -17.92 8.61
N MET A 183 -1.89 -17.72 8.51
CA MET A 183 -0.96 -18.73 7.97
C MET A 183 -1.03 -20.04 8.75
N LYS A 184 -1.06 -19.96 10.09
CA LYS A 184 -1.18 -21.13 10.96
C LYS A 184 -2.54 -21.80 10.87
N LEU A 185 -3.60 -21.05 10.69
CA LEU A 185 -4.96 -21.58 10.50
C LEU A 185 -5.07 -22.35 9.18
N CYS A 186 -4.44 -21.85 8.12
CA CYS A 186 -4.49 -22.46 6.79
C CYS A 186 -3.48 -23.58 6.57
N THR A 187 -2.56 -23.85 7.51
CA THR A 187 -1.46 -24.81 7.33
C THR A 187 -1.19 -25.63 8.60
N THR A 188 -0.77 -26.89 8.42
CA THR A 188 -0.28 -27.73 9.51
C THR A 188 1.22 -27.50 9.75
N LYS A 189 1.73 -27.87 10.94
CA LYS A 189 3.16 -27.74 11.28
C LYS A 189 4.05 -28.50 10.27
N ALA A 190 3.64 -29.69 9.84
CA ALA A 190 4.38 -30.48 8.86
C ALA A 190 4.52 -29.75 7.50
N GLN A 191 3.45 -29.09 7.05
CA GLN A 191 3.45 -28.31 5.82
C GLN A 191 4.35 -27.08 5.91
N ARG A 192 4.33 -26.38 7.04
CA ARG A 192 5.20 -25.22 7.28
C ARG A 192 6.68 -25.55 7.37
N SER A 193 6.99 -26.80 7.73
CA SER A 193 8.36 -27.30 7.86
C SER A 193 8.99 -27.76 6.54
N ILE A 194 8.24 -27.72 5.42
CA ILE A 194 8.74 -28.14 4.10
C ILE A 194 9.88 -27.21 3.68
N LYS A 195 11.05 -27.78 3.40
CA LYS A 195 12.20 -27.07 2.82
C LYS A 195 12.05 -26.96 1.31
N MET A 196 12.33 -25.77 0.80
CA MET A 196 12.36 -25.53 -0.64
C MET A 196 13.78 -25.61 -1.17
N VAL A 197 13.92 -26.03 -2.41
CA VAL A 197 15.19 -26.06 -3.13
C VAL A 197 15.63 -24.61 -3.43
N ASN A 198 16.93 -24.38 -3.47
CA ASN A 198 17.47 -23.09 -3.85
C ASN A 198 17.03 -22.70 -5.26
N LEU A 199 16.79 -21.41 -5.45
CA LEU A 199 16.43 -20.86 -6.75
C LEU A 199 17.61 -21.00 -7.72
N ARG A 200 17.30 -21.17 -9.02
CA ARG A 200 18.34 -21.13 -10.05
C ARG A 200 18.99 -19.74 -10.13
N PRO A 201 20.25 -19.64 -10.50
CA PRO A 201 20.85 -18.35 -10.80
C PRO A 201 20.15 -17.72 -12.01
N VAL A 202 19.92 -16.41 -11.92
CA VAL A 202 19.32 -15.59 -12.98
C VAL A 202 20.42 -14.76 -13.63
N THR A 203 20.46 -14.78 -14.95
CA THR A 203 21.46 -14.05 -15.72
C THR A 203 21.15 -12.54 -15.71
N ARG A 204 22.16 -11.71 -15.91
CA ARG A 204 21.97 -10.25 -16.04
C ARG A 204 21.05 -9.90 -17.20
N PHE A 205 21.14 -10.64 -18.31
CA PHE A 205 20.27 -10.44 -19.47
C PHE A 205 18.80 -10.65 -19.11
N GLU A 206 18.46 -11.74 -18.41
CA GLU A 206 17.10 -12.00 -17.94
C GLU A 206 16.59 -10.88 -17.02
N LYS A 207 17.43 -10.40 -16.09
CA LYS A 207 17.08 -9.31 -15.17
C LYS A 207 16.80 -8.00 -15.88
N VAL A 208 17.49 -7.68 -16.97
CA VAL A 208 17.28 -6.45 -17.75
C VAL A 208 16.07 -6.58 -18.69
N VAL A 209 15.90 -7.71 -19.36
CA VAL A 209 14.80 -7.91 -20.30
C VAL A 209 13.44 -8.01 -19.63
N PHE A 210 13.38 -8.64 -18.45
CA PHE A 210 12.12 -8.89 -17.73
C PHE A 210 11.31 -7.62 -17.46
N PRO A 211 11.84 -6.56 -16.80
CA PRO A 211 11.07 -5.33 -16.57
C PRO A 211 10.65 -4.62 -17.84
N ILE A 212 11.44 -4.70 -18.92
CA ILE A 212 11.07 -4.12 -20.22
C ILE A 212 9.85 -4.84 -20.78
N VAL A 213 9.86 -6.17 -20.78
CA VAL A 213 8.74 -6.99 -21.27
C VAL A 213 7.49 -6.74 -20.42
N VAL A 214 7.63 -6.72 -19.09
CA VAL A 214 6.51 -6.44 -18.19
C VAL A 214 5.93 -5.06 -18.45
N ALA A 215 6.76 -4.03 -18.58
CA ALA A 215 6.31 -2.67 -18.87
C ALA A 215 5.52 -2.61 -20.19
N ILE A 216 6.04 -3.20 -21.26
CA ILE A 216 5.39 -3.21 -22.58
C ILE A 216 4.07 -3.97 -22.52
N VAL A 217 4.09 -5.22 -22.03
CA VAL A 217 2.91 -6.10 -22.05
C VAL A 217 1.79 -5.54 -21.18
N VAL A 218 2.11 -5.12 -19.94
CA VAL A 218 1.08 -4.61 -19.02
C VAL A 218 0.54 -3.26 -19.47
N SER A 219 1.38 -2.36 -19.98
CA SER A 219 0.93 -1.03 -20.45
C SER A 219 0.08 -1.12 -21.71
N LEU A 220 0.37 -2.05 -22.61
CA LEU A 220 -0.45 -2.28 -23.81
C LEU A 220 -1.78 -2.99 -23.46
N LEU A 221 -1.77 -3.89 -22.49
CA LEU A 221 -2.96 -4.61 -22.05
C LEU A 221 -3.89 -3.71 -21.22
N LEU A 222 -3.32 -2.91 -20.34
CA LEU A 222 -4.01 -2.07 -19.36
C LEU A 222 -3.44 -0.63 -19.38
N PRO A 223 -3.78 0.19 -20.38
CA PRO A 223 -3.27 1.56 -20.50
C PRO A 223 -3.43 2.43 -19.25
N PRO A 224 -4.52 2.32 -18.45
CA PRO A 224 -4.69 3.16 -17.27
C PRO A 224 -3.59 3.03 -16.20
N VAL A 225 -2.85 1.93 -16.15
CA VAL A 225 -1.75 1.73 -15.18
C VAL A 225 -0.36 1.84 -15.80
N ALA A 226 -0.27 2.28 -17.06
CA ALA A 226 1.01 2.40 -17.75
C ALA A 226 2.01 3.29 -16.97
N ALA A 227 1.55 4.36 -16.34
CA ALA A 227 2.40 5.23 -15.52
C ALA A 227 2.97 4.50 -14.31
N LEU A 228 2.15 3.75 -13.57
CA LEU A 228 2.60 2.96 -12.41
C LEU A 228 3.61 1.88 -12.82
N MET A 229 3.22 1.05 -13.79
CA MET A 229 4.05 -0.07 -14.23
C MET A 229 5.31 0.39 -14.95
N GLY A 230 5.22 1.45 -15.77
CA GLY A 230 6.37 2.05 -16.42
C GLY A 230 7.38 2.57 -15.42
N CYS A 231 6.94 3.29 -14.39
CA CYS A 231 7.83 3.80 -13.34
C CYS A 231 8.43 2.67 -12.49
N LEU A 232 7.67 1.64 -12.13
CA LEU A 232 8.17 0.45 -11.43
C LEU A 232 9.32 -0.20 -12.21
N CYS A 233 9.06 -0.47 -13.48
CA CYS A 233 10.03 -1.13 -14.36
C CYS A 233 11.24 -0.25 -14.67
N LEU A 234 11.04 1.07 -14.82
CA LEU A 234 12.14 2.03 -15.00
C LEU A 234 13.05 2.08 -13.78
N GLY A 235 12.47 2.14 -12.56
CA GLY A 235 13.24 2.09 -11.33
C GLY A 235 14.05 0.80 -11.22
N ASN A 236 13.45 -0.34 -11.54
CA ASN A 236 14.17 -1.61 -11.56
C ASN A 236 15.31 -1.63 -12.60
N LEU A 237 15.09 -1.07 -13.77
CA LEU A 237 16.13 -0.93 -14.79
C LEU A 237 17.32 -0.07 -14.31
N PHE A 238 17.10 0.96 -13.51
CA PHE A 238 18.19 1.74 -12.91
C PHE A 238 19.12 0.85 -12.08
N GLU A 239 18.57 -0.11 -11.35
CA GLU A 239 19.35 -1.03 -10.51
C GLU A 239 20.01 -2.12 -11.35
N VAL A 240 19.22 -2.87 -12.12
CA VAL A 240 19.73 -4.10 -12.79
C VAL A 240 20.62 -3.83 -13.99
N SER A 241 20.55 -2.63 -14.59
CA SER A 241 21.41 -2.24 -15.70
C SER A 241 22.88 -2.14 -15.29
N GLY A 242 23.15 -1.77 -14.03
CA GLY A 242 24.49 -1.58 -13.49
C GLY A 242 25.26 -0.38 -14.05
N VAL A 243 24.61 0.45 -14.89
CA VAL A 243 25.23 1.66 -15.50
C VAL A 243 24.64 2.95 -14.96
N THR A 244 23.58 2.87 -14.17
CA THR A 244 22.82 4.00 -13.61
C THR A 244 22.75 3.97 -12.08
N ALA A 245 23.80 3.50 -11.40
CA ALA A 245 23.83 3.35 -9.95
C ALA A 245 23.44 4.64 -9.19
N ARG A 246 23.83 5.82 -9.68
CA ARG A 246 23.44 7.10 -9.07
C ARG A 246 21.95 7.37 -9.18
N LEU A 247 21.31 6.99 -10.28
CA LEU A 247 19.84 7.14 -10.45
C LEU A 247 19.10 6.13 -9.58
N SER A 248 19.62 4.91 -9.47
CA SER A 248 19.09 3.88 -8.58
C SER A 248 19.12 4.34 -7.13
N ASP A 249 20.27 4.81 -6.65
CA ASP A 249 20.42 5.34 -5.29
C ASP A 249 19.46 6.52 -5.02
N THR A 250 19.37 7.46 -5.97
CA THR A 250 18.45 8.61 -5.84
C THR A 250 16.99 8.15 -5.80
N ALA A 251 16.60 7.20 -6.66
CA ALA A 251 15.23 6.70 -6.72
C ALA A 251 14.82 5.96 -5.43
N GLN A 252 15.72 5.12 -4.91
CA GLN A 252 15.47 4.32 -3.70
C GLN A 252 15.42 5.18 -2.42
N ASN A 253 16.20 6.24 -2.35
CA ASN A 253 16.39 7.04 -1.14
C ASN A 253 15.75 8.42 -1.26
N ALA A 254 16.40 9.37 -1.92
CA ALA A 254 15.99 10.77 -1.91
C ALA A 254 14.62 10.99 -2.55
N LEU A 255 14.40 10.47 -3.77
CA LEU A 255 13.14 10.64 -4.48
C LEU A 255 11.98 9.97 -3.72
N CYS A 256 12.16 8.71 -3.33
CA CYS A 256 11.15 7.95 -2.62
C CYS A 256 10.74 8.66 -1.30
N ASN A 257 11.72 9.12 -0.52
CA ASN A 257 11.47 9.82 0.73
C ASN A 257 10.77 11.17 0.53
N ILE A 258 11.23 11.99 -0.42
CA ILE A 258 10.62 13.30 -0.73
C ILE A 258 9.17 13.12 -1.15
N VAL A 259 8.92 12.20 -2.09
CA VAL A 259 7.57 11.95 -2.60
C VAL A 259 6.67 11.36 -1.52
N THR A 260 7.22 10.50 -0.65
CA THR A 260 6.49 9.95 0.51
C THR A 260 6.05 11.05 1.48
N ILE A 261 6.93 12.03 1.79
CA ILE A 261 6.58 13.16 2.64
C ILE A 261 5.38 13.93 2.05
N PHE A 262 5.43 14.25 0.76
CA PHE A 262 4.35 15.01 0.12
C PHE A 262 3.05 14.21 0.00
N LEU A 263 3.14 12.96 -0.45
CA LEU A 263 1.97 12.10 -0.62
C LEU A 263 1.28 11.85 0.73
N ALA A 264 2.05 11.46 1.74
CA ALA A 264 1.51 11.12 3.04
C ALA A 264 0.93 12.35 3.77
N THR A 265 1.65 13.48 3.77
CA THR A 265 1.13 14.73 4.35
C THR A 265 -0.13 15.18 3.63
N GLY A 266 -0.11 15.20 2.28
CA GLY A 266 -1.26 15.59 1.47
C GLY A 266 -2.47 14.68 1.67
N THR A 267 -2.25 13.38 1.84
CA THR A 267 -3.31 12.43 2.18
C THR A 267 -3.90 12.74 3.56
N GLY A 268 -3.05 13.03 4.56
CA GLY A 268 -3.52 13.46 5.88
C GLY A 268 -4.38 14.71 5.82
N LEU A 269 -4.07 15.66 4.94
CA LEU A 269 -4.85 16.88 4.73
C LEU A 269 -6.28 16.63 4.20
N THR A 270 -6.55 15.47 3.62
CA THR A 270 -7.92 15.09 3.21
C THR A 270 -8.78 14.55 4.36
N MET A 271 -8.20 14.35 5.53
CA MET A 271 -8.85 13.76 6.71
C MET A 271 -9.54 14.84 7.57
N THR A 272 -10.51 15.51 7.01
CA THR A 272 -11.35 16.49 7.76
C THR A 272 -12.50 15.77 8.49
N GLY A 273 -13.01 16.39 9.57
CA GLY A 273 -14.02 15.78 10.42
C GLY A 273 -15.30 15.39 9.67
N ASP A 274 -15.78 16.25 8.79
CA ASP A 274 -16.94 16.03 7.93
C ASP A 274 -16.83 14.81 7.01
N LYS A 275 -15.62 14.53 6.51
CA LYS A 275 -15.35 13.42 5.59
C LYS A 275 -14.99 12.13 6.32
N PHE A 276 -14.32 12.22 7.46
CA PHE A 276 -13.74 11.06 8.14
C PHE A 276 -14.64 10.48 9.25
N LEU A 277 -15.35 11.36 10.00
CA LEU A 277 -16.19 10.94 11.14
C LEU A 277 -17.58 10.48 10.69
N ASN A 278 -17.62 9.37 9.98
CA ASN A 278 -18.86 8.75 9.54
C ASN A 278 -18.78 7.22 9.62
N VAL A 279 -19.93 6.56 9.60
CA VAL A 279 -20.02 5.08 9.66
C VAL A 279 -19.30 4.44 8.47
N ARG A 280 -19.29 5.09 7.31
CA ARG A 280 -18.61 4.60 6.10
C ARG A 280 -17.11 4.40 6.31
N THR A 281 -16.47 5.30 7.07
CA THR A 281 -15.04 5.16 7.41
C THR A 281 -14.77 3.90 8.23
N LEU A 282 -15.63 3.58 9.20
CA LEU A 282 -15.52 2.35 9.99
C LEU A 282 -15.73 1.09 9.14
N GLU A 283 -16.71 1.15 8.22
CA GLU A 283 -16.95 0.08 7.26
C GLU A 283 -15.73 -0.15 6.35
N ILE A 284 -15.09 0.91 5.85
CA ILE A 284 -13.86 0.84 5.04
C ILE A 284 -12.72 0.19 5.84
N ILE A 285 -12.51 0.62 7.09
CA ILE A 285 -11.49 0.05 7.97
C ILE A 285 -11.78 -1.44 8.19
N PHE A 286 -12.98 -1.82 8.53
CA PHE A 286 -13.35 -3.22 8.74
C PHE A 286 -13.15 -4.08 7.48
N LEU A 287 -13.64 -3.59 6.33
CA LEU A 287 -13.48 -4.27 5.04
C LEU A 287 -12.01 -4.43 4.65
N GLY A 288 -11.18 -3.44 4.92
CA GLY A 288 -9.74 -3.52 4.67
C GLY A 288 -9.07 -4.65 5.47
N LEU A 289 -9.45 -4.83 6.74
CA LEU A 289 -8.96 -5.94 7.57
C LEU A 289 -9.39 -7.30 6.99
N VAL A 290 -10.67 -7.43 6.64
CA VAL A 290 -11.20 -8.65 6.02
C VAL A 290 -10.52 -8.94 4.69
N ALA A 291 -10.32 -7.91 3.87
CA ALA A 291 -9.65 -8.01 2.58
C ALA A 291 -8.21 -8.53 2.72
N PHE A 292 -7.45 -7.95 3.64
CA PHE A 292 -6.08 -8.34 3.90
C PHE A 292 -5.97 -9.78 4.43
N ALA A 293 -6.90 -10.16 5.32
CA ALA A 293 -6.99 -11.54 5.82
C ALA A 293 -7.33 -12.53 4.69
N ALA A 294 -8.30 -12.18 3.83
CA ALA A 294 -8.70 -12.99 2.68
C ALA A 294 -7.58 -13.12 1.64
N GLY A 295 -6.83 -12.05 1.36
CA GLY A 295 -5.68 -12.09 0.45
C GLY A 295 -4.58 -13.00 0.97
N THR A 296 -4.24 -12.88 2.26
CA THR A 296 -3.28 -13.77 2.92
C THR A 296 -3.74 -15.24 2.86
N ALA A 297 -5.00 -15.51 3.21
CA ALA A 297 -5.57 -16.84 3.17
C ALA A 297 -5.59 -17.41 1.74
N GLY A 298 -6.04 -16.61 0.76
CA GLY A 298 -6.09 -17.00 -0.66
C GLY A 298 -4.71 -17.39 -1.19
N GLY A 299 -3.68 -16.61 -0.91
CA GLY A 299 -2.31 -16.91 -1.28
C GLY A 299 -1.81 -18.22 -0.64
N VAL A 300 -2.03 -18.40 0.67
CA VAL A 300 -1.63 -19.63 1.40
C VAL A 300 -2.39 -20.87 0.91
N LEU A 301 -3.71 -20.76 0.70
CA LEU A 301 -4.53 -21.85 0.19
C LEU A 301 -4.11 -22.27 -1.23
N PHE A 302 -3.81 -21.29 -2.09
CA PHE A 302 -3.25 -21.62 -3.40
C PHE A 302 -1.84 -22.23 -3.29
N GLY A 303 -1.05 -21.79 -2.30
CA GLY A 303 0.21 -22.43 -1.93
C GLY A 303 0.02 -23.89 -1.54
N GLN A 304 -1.10 -24.26 -0.88
CA GLN A 304 -1.46 -25.66 -0.62
C GLN A 304 -1.75 -26.43 -1.92
N VAL A 305 -2.46 -25.83 -2.87
CA VAL A 305 -2.70 -26.43 -4.18
C VAL A 305 -1.37 -26.69 -4.89
N MET A 306 -0.46 -25.70 -4.91
CA MET A 306 0.88 -25.87 -5.48
C MET A 306 1.70 -26.96 -4.75
N ARG A 307 1.60 -27.03 -3.43
CA ARG A 307 2.24 -28.08 -2.63
C ARG A 307 1.79 -29.47 -3.08
N ILE A 308 0.48 -29.66 -3.26
CA ILE A 308 -0.09 -30.94 -3.72
C ILE A 308 0.39 -31.23 -5.14
N ALA A 309 0.26 -30.27 -6.06
CA ALA A 309 0.66 -30.45 -7.46
C ALA A 309 2.16 -30.71 -7.63
N THR A 310 3.00 -30.21 -6.74
CA THR A 310 4.46 -30.39 -6.78
C THR A 310 4.98 -31.54 -5.89
N HIS A 311 4.09 -32.33 -5.33
CA HIS A 311 4.45 -33.45 -4.41
C HIS A 311 5.33 -32.94 -3.23
N ASN A 312 4.85 -31.95 -2.51
CA ASN A 312 5.50 -31.32 -1.34
C ASN A 312 6.84 -30.62 -1.61
N LYS A 313 7.08 -30.13 -2.84
CA LYS A 313 8.27 -29.34 -3.15
C LYS A 313 8.09 -27.84 -2.83
N VAL A 314 6.86 -27.37 -2.75
CA VAL A 314 6.52 -25.95 -2.44
C VAL A 314 6.01 -25.85 -1.02
N ASN A 315 6.57 -24.93 -0.25
CA ASN A 315 6.06 -24.61 1.09
C ASN A 315 4.89 -23.63 0.95
N PRO A 316 3.69 -23.96 1.44
CA PRO A 316 2.50 -23.10 1.27
C PRO A 316 2.63 -21.74 1.94
N LEU A 317 3.53 -21.57 2.90
CA LEU A 317 3.76 -20.28 3.57
C LEU A 317 4.16 -19.17 2.60
N ILE A 318 4.89 -19.50 1.50
CA ILE A 318 5.31 -18.47 0.55
C ILE A 318 4.11 -17.77 -0.13
N GLY A 319 2.95 -18.44 -0.15
CA GLY A 319 1.72 -17.86 -0.68
C GLY A 319 1.22 -16.64 0.09
N SER A 320 1.50 -16.56 1.41
CA SER A 320 1.15 -15.38 2.19
C SER A 320 1.90 -14.12 1.74
N ALA A 321 3.05 -14.29 1.10
CA ALA A 321 3.81 -13.18 0.52
C ALA A 321 3.23 -12.66 -0.80
N GLY A 322 2.20 -13.30 -1.37
CA GLY A 322 1.51 -12.83 -2.57
C GLY A 322 0.78 -11.50 -2.43
N VAL A 323 0.60 -10.99 -1.21
CA VAL A 323 0.19 -9.59 -0.99
C VAL A 323 1.34 -8.64 -1.27
N SER A 324 1.03 -7.41 -1.72
CA SER A 324 2.01 -6.45 -2.24
C SER A 324 2.86 -5.73 -1.19
N ALA A 325 2.78 -6.12 0.09
CA ALA A 325 3.57 -5.53 1.18
C ALA A 325 5.05 -5.98 1.11
N VAL A 326 5.82 -5.37 0.22
CA VAL A 326 7.24 -5.69 -0.06
C VAL A 326 8.17 -4.90 0.88
N PRO A 327 9.18 -5.53 1.49
CA PRO A 327 9.45 -6.97 1.59
C PRO A 327 8.85 -7.62 2.85
N MET A 328 7.92 -6.93 3.54
CA MET A 328 7.42 -7.34 4.85
C MET A 328 6.74 -8.70 4.84
N ALA A 329 5.84 -8.95 3.89
CA ALA A 329 5.11 -10.21 3.81
C ALA A 329 6.06 -11.40 3.57
N ALA A 330 7.11 -11.23 2.76
CA ALA A 330 8.13 -12.25 2.56
C ALA A 330 8.93 -12.53 3.85
N ARG A 331 9.26 -11.50 4.62
CA ARG A 331 9.92 -11.65 5.94
C ARG A 331 9.04 -12.37 6.94
N VAL A 332 7.73 -12.11 6.95
CA VAL A 332 6.78 -12.80 7.83
C VAL A 332 6.70 -14.29 7.46
N SER A 333 6.66 -14.65 6.17
CA SER A 333 6.72 -16.03 5.71
C SER A 333 7.97 -16.75 6.22
N GLN A 334 9.13 -16.08 6.15
CA GLN A 334 10.40 -16.56 6.69
C GLN A 334 10.34 -16.80 8.20
N ILE A 335 9.85 -15.79 8.97
CA ILE A 335 9.79 -15.86 10.44
C ILE A 335 8.89 -17.02 10.89
N VAL A 336 7.72 -17.20 10.25
CA VAL A 336 6.80 -18.30 10.58
C VAL A 336 7.40 -19.66 10.21
N GLY A 337 8.08 -19.75 9.07
CA GLY A 337 8.77 -20.98 8.65
C GLY A 337 9.90 -21.40 9.61
N LEU A 338 10.73 -20.44 10.03
CA LEU A 338 11.84 -20.69 10.98
C LEU A 338 11.36 -21.12 12.37
N LYS A 339 10.20 -20.66 12.83
CA LYS A 339 9.63 -21.09 14.12
C LYS A 339 9.31 -22.58 14.17
N ASP A 340 8.88 -23.16 13.04
CA ASP A 340 8.55 -24.57 12.96
C ASP A 340 9.71 -25.46 12.49
N ASN A 341 10.66 -24.89 11.74
CA ASN A 341 11.89 -25.54 11.30
C ASN A 341 13.04 -24.51 11.17
N PRO A 342 13.99 -24.46 12.14
CA PRO A 342 15.07 -23.47 12.17
C PRO A 342 16.01 -23.47 10.96
N SER A 343 16.00 -24.53 10.14
CA SER A 343 16.80 -24.62 8.90
C SER A 343 16.01 -24.28 7.63
N ASN A 344 14.81 -23.74 7.77
CA ASN A 344 13.89 -23.46 6.66
C ASN A 344 13.97 -21.99 6.24
N TYR A 345 14.88 -21.65 5.34
CA TYR A 345 15.06 -20.30 4.82
C TYR A 345 14.17 -20.11 3.60
N LEU A 346 13.03 -19.42 3.79
CA LEU A 346 12.00 -19.20 2.77
C LEU A 346 12.06 -17.79 2.12
N LEU A 347 12.89 -16.88 2.61
CA LEU A 347 12.85 -15.47 2.21
C LEU A 347 12.96 -15.30 0.69
N MET A 348 13.96 -15.91 0.07
CA MET A 348 14.18 -15.76 -1.36
C MET A 348 13.03 -16.36 -2.20
N GLN A 349 12.46 -17.48 -1.75
CA GLN A 349 11.31 -18.11 -2.40
C GLN A 349 10.03 -17.28 -2.21
N ALA A 350 9.87 -16.62 -1.05
CA ALA A 350 8.75 -15.75 -0.73
C ALA A 350 8.82 -14.39 -1.46
N MET A 351 10.01 -13.93 -1.83
CA MET A 351 10.17 -12.70 -2.62
C MET A 351 9.54 -12.81 -4.00
N GLY A 352 9.55 -13.99 -4.64
CA GLY A 352 8.90 -14.20 -5.94
C GLY A 352 7.39 -13.88 -5.91
N PRO A 353 6.59 -14.53 -5.06
CA PRO A 353 5.18 -14.17 -4.89
C PRO A 353 4.97 -12.73 -4.44
N ASN A 354 5.86 -12.18 -3.61
CA ASN A 354 5.73 -10.83 -3.08
C ASN A 354 5.82 -9.77 -4.19
N VAL A 355 6.79 -9.93 -5.07
CA VAL A 355 6.94 -9.08 -6.26
C VAL A 355 5.80 -9.30 -7.25
N ALA A 356 5.35 -10.54 -7.42
CA ALA A 356 4.18 -10.87 -8.23
C ALA A 356 2.90 -10.20 -7.71
N GLY A 357 2.80 -10.02 -6.38
CA GLY A 357 1.72 -9.26 -5.74
C GLY A 357 1.66 -7.82 -6.19
N VAL A 358 2.80 -7.13 -6.29
CA VAL A 358 2.85 -5.72 -6.76
C VAL A 358 2.30 -5.61 -8.18
N ILE A 359 2.77 -6.47 -9.08
CA ILE A 359 2.26 -6.53 -10.46
C ILE A 359 0.76 -6.87 -10.45
N GLY A 360 0.36 -7.85 -9.64
CA GLY A 360 -1.03 -8.28 -9.51
C GLY A 360 -1.97 -7.16 -9.03
N THR A 361 -1.57 -6.40 -8.03
CA THR A 361 -2.36 -5.28 -7.51
C THR A 361 -2.45 -4.14 -8.54
N ALA A 362 -1.36 -3.82 -9.24
CA ALA A 362 -1.39 -2.84 -10.33
C ALA A 362 -2.31 -3.29 -11.49
N VAL A 363 -2.28 -4.58 -11.86
CA VAL A 363 -3.19 -5.16 -12.86
C VAL A 363 -4.64 -5.10 -12.38
N ALA A 364 -4.92 -5.44 -11.12
CA ALA A 364 -6.26 -5.31 -10.53
C ALA A 364 -6.76 -3.86 -10.58
N ALA A 365 -5.92 -2.89 -10.19
CA ALA A 365 -6.26 -1.47 -10.30
C ALA A 365 -6.52 -1.05 -11.76
N GLY A 366 -5.70 -1.52 -12.69
CA GLY A 366 -5.88 -1.25 -14.12
C GLY A 366 -7.18 -1.78 -14.70
N THR A 367 -7.56 -2.99 -14.31
CA THR A 367 -8.86 -3.57 -14.72
C THR A 367 -10.04 -2.80 -14.14
N MET A 368 -9.96 -2.37 -12.88
CA MET A 368 -10.99 -1.56 -12.24
C MET A 368 -11.10 -0.18 -12.89
N LEU A 369 -9.97 0.46 -13.22
CA LEU A 369 -9.98 1.74 -13.93
C LEU A 369 -10.53 1.61 -15.34
N ALA A 370 -10.21 0.55 -16.06
CA ALA A 370 -10.73 0.32 -17.40
C ALA A 370 -12.26 0.07 -17.40
N GLN A 371 -12.79 -0.52 -16.33
CA GLN A 371 -14.21 -0.85 -16.24
C GLN A 371 -15.05 0.26 -15.60
N PHE A 372 -14.50 1.00 -14.63
CA PHE A 372 -15.28 1.91 -13.77
C PHE A 372 -14.79 3.37 -13.84
N GLY A 373 -13.69 3.65 -14.54
CA GLY A 373 -13.07 4.98 -14.62
C GLY A 373 -13.54 5.84 -15.78
N GLY A 374 -14.53 5.37 -16.55
CA GLY A 374 -15.06 6.06 -17.73
C GLY A 374 -16.16 7.06 -17.42
#